data_3b1e77360f8f48907634d46b596d5fd8
#
_entry.id   3b1e77360f8f48907634d46b596d5fd8
#
_cell.length_a   1.000
_cell.length_b   1.000
_cell.length_c   1.000
_cell.angle_alpha   90.00
_cell.angle_beta   90.00
_cell.angle_gamma   90.00
#
_symmetry.space_group_name_H-M   'P 1'
#
loop_
_entity.id
_entity.type
_entity.pdbx_description
1 polymer ?
#
loop_
_entity_poly.entity_id
_entity_poly.type
_entity_poly.pdbx_seq_one_letter_code
_entity_poly.pdbx_strand_id
1 'polypeptide(L)'
;MSEEILKENMNEERLRHMIEASEAAELSEYIKENNPIDVAQAAEYLDDEELWKMCSILSSEDIASVLEQADDDLRVRFTYALSNNELLEIFSSMAQDDIADIIGDLTIGRRKTIVNLMKDNDRTEITNLLEYPADTAGGIMTTAYIAIREDLKVIEGLEKIREIGPKIEVIETIFVVNARGQLIGTADLRDILSSDKNILMADITKENFISVGPEMDQEEVAKLVSKYDLKAIPVVNQRMAILGIVTVDDIIDVIVEEYNEDILEMGGVSKEESLDTTLLQSIKLRLPWLLINLITAFMASFTVKVFEGTIAQVVALSSIMTIISGMGGNAGSQTQSILVRQIATDKVDFKRDWKSFVKEIFLGVINGTVNGLITAIIVIILYRNVFLGVITVIAMIGNLVVAGIFGFLVPVILDKFGADPAVSSSIFVTTATDVLGFFIFLGLANIFLPMLI
;
A
#
# COMPACT_ATOMS: atom_id res chain seq x y z
N MET A 1 20.10 12.87 -8.68
CA MET A 1 19.24 13.21 -9.83
C MET A 1 19.96 13.27 -11.18
N SER A 2 21.24 13.54 -11.31
CA SER A 2 21.93 13.65 -12.61
C SER A 2 22.64 12.37 -13.09
N GLU A 3 23.10 11.51 -12.21
CA GLU A 3 23.81 10.27 -12.61
C GLU A 3 22.87 9.08 -12.80
N GLU A 4 21.79 8.95 -12.04
CA GLU A 4 20.78 7.91 -12.22
C GLU A 4 19.98 8.12 -13.51
N ILE A 5 19.43 9.31 -13.73
CA ILE A 5 18.72 9.64 -14.98
C ILE A 5 19.60 9.50 -16.23
N LEU A 6 20.91 9.77 -16.11
CA LEU A 6 21.85 9.54 -17.21
C LEU A 6 22.10 8.05 -17.44
N LYS A 7 22.10 7.22 -16.38
CA LYS A 7 22.20 5.77 -16.51
C LYS A 7 20.96 5.15 -17.14
N GLU A 8 19.78 5.55 -16.70
CA GLU A 8 18.48 5.10 -17.26
C GLU A 8 18.40 5.44 -18.75
N ASN A 9 18.61 6.69 -19.14
CA ASN A 9 18.63 7.11 -20.56
C ASN A 9 19.68 6.36 -21.38
N MET A 10 20.85 6.07 -20.81
CA MET A 10 21.89 5.29 -21.50
C MET A 10 21.49 3.82 -21.67
N ASN A 11 20.76 3.24 -20.71
CA ASN A 11 20.28 1.88 -20.79
C ASN A 11 19.18 1.75 -21.84
N GLU A 12 18.23 2.70 -21.90
CA GLU A 12 17.17 2.77 -22.90
C GLU A 12 17.73 2.88 -24.33
N GLU A 13 18.60 3.88 -24.59
CA GLU A 13 19.23 4.07 -25.92
C GLU A 13 20.05 2.85 -26.34
N ARG A 14 20.75 2.23 -25.44
CA ARG A 14 21.55 1.03 -25.69
C ARG A 14 20.67 -0.17 -26.01
N LEU A 15 19.58 -0.35 -25.25
CA LEU A 15 18.61 -1.42 -25.46
C LEU A 15 17.94 -1.28 -26.84
N ARG A 16 17.49 -0.09 -27.21
CA ARG A 16 16.93 0.20 -28.53
C ARG A 16 17.89 -0.08 -29.67
N HIS A 17 19.14 0.35 -29.53
CA HIS A 17 20.16 0.10 -30.55
C HIS A 17 20.41 -1.41 -30.79
N MET A 18 20.46 -2.22 -29.72
CA MET A 18 20.64 -3.66 -29.82
C MET A 18 19.42 -4.35 -30.44
N ILE A 19 18.19 -3.90 -30.12
CA ILE A 19 16.94 -4.38 -30.71
C ILE A 19 16.90 -4.05 -32.22
N GLU A 20 17.28 -2.83 -32.62
CA GLU A 20 17.33 -2.40 -34.01
C GLU A 20 18.36 -3.20 -34.81
N ALA A 21 19.53 -3.46 -34.23
CA ALA A 21 20.57 -4.26 -34.86
C ALA A 21 20.23 -5.76 -34.98
N SER A 22 19.21 -6.21 -34.23
CA SER A 22 18.78 -7.63 -34.16
C SER A 22 19.90 -8.60 -33.74
N GLU A 23 20.79 -8.16 -32.84
CA GLU A 23 21.93 -8.93 -32.36
C GLU A 23 21.55 -9.74 -31.11
N ALA A 24 20.93 -10.92 -31.33
CA ALA A 24 20.43 -11.79 -30.23
C ALA A 24 21.49 -12.14 -29.17
N ALA A 25 22.72 -12.40 -29.59
CA ALA A 25 23.81 -12.77 -28.68
C ALA A 25 24.22 -11.60 -27.78
N GLU A 26 24.31 -10.38 -28.33
CA GLU A 26 24.68 -9.17 -27.59
C GLU A 26 23.56 -8.75 -26.63
N LEU A 27 22.29 -8.88 -27.04
CA LEU A 27 21.14 -8.59 -26.22
C LEU A 27 21.00 -9.59 -25.05
N SER A 28 21.19 -10.89 -25.30
CA SER A 28 21.19 -11.92 -24.25
C SER A 28 22.38 -11.75 -23.28
N GLU A 29 23.56 -11.34 -23.78
CA GLU A 29 24.71 -11.02 -22.93
C GLU A 29 24.44 -9.77 -22.09
N TYR A 30 23.81 -8.75 -22.66
CA TYR A 30 23.39 -7.55 -21.94
C TYR A 30 22.46 -7.85 -20.80
N ILE A 31 21.42 -8.71 -20.99
CA ILE A 31 20.48 -9.12 -19.93
C ILE A 31 21.24 -9.88 -18.81
N LYS A 32 22.18 -10.74 -19.16
CA LYS A 32 22.97 -11.51 -18.17
C LYS A 32 24.00 -10.68 -17.41
N GLU A 33 24.50 -9.61 -18.02
CA GLU A 33 25.47 -8.69 -17.38
C GLU A 33 24.81 -7.63 -16.50
N ASN A 34 23.54 -7.30 -16.75
CA ASN A 34 22.76 -6.31 -15.99
C ASN A 34 21.76 -7.01 -15.08
N ASN A 35 21.26 -6.27 -14.10
CA ASN A 35 20.16 -6.78 -13.28
C ASN A 35 18.88 -6.82 -14.13
N PRO A 36 18.08 -7.91 -14.11
CA PRO A 36 16.82 -7.99 -14.87
C PRO A 36 15.87 -6.82 -14.62
N ILE A 37 15.82 -6.26 -13.41
CA ILE A 37 15.02 -5.08 -13.07
C ILE A 37 15.44 -3.83 -13.88
N ASP A 38 16.76 -3.61 -14.07
CA ASP A 38 17.25 -2.47 -14.85
C ASP A 38 16.86 -2.62 -16.34
N VAL A 39 16.78 -3.86 -16.82
CA VAL A 39 16.35 -4.17 -18.20
C VAL A 39 14.82 -4.00 -18.33
N ALA A 40 14.06 -4.44 -17.34
CA ALA A 40 12.60 -4.24 -17.31
C ALA A 40 12.25 -2.75 -17.31
N GLN A 41 12.88 -1.95 -16.45
CA GLN A 41 12.70 -0.49 -16.43
C GLN A 41 13.06 0.18 -17.76
N ALA A 42 14.14 -0.25 -18.43
CA ALA A 42 14.47 0.26 -19.75
C ALA A 42 13.45 -0.17 -20.82
N ALA A 43 12.82 -1.35 -20.66
CA ALA A 43 11.82 -1.87 -21.59
C ALA A 43 10.46 -1.16 -21.45
N GLU A 44 10.14 -0.51 -20.31
CA GLU A 44 8.94 0.32 -20.15
C GLU A 44 8.84 1.42 -21.21
N TYR A 45 9.98 2.00 -21.60
CA TYR A 45 10.07 3.08 -22.59
C TYR A 45 10.06 2.60 -24.06
N LEU A 46 10.06 1.28 -24.31
CA LEU A 46 9.95 0.72 -25.65
C LEU A 46 8.51 0.85 -26.17
N ASP A 47 8.37 1.07 -27.47
CA ASP A 47 7.05 0.94 -28.09
C ASP A 47 6.68 -0.55 -28.34
N ASP A 48 5.42 -0.81 -28.71
CA ASP A 48 4.93 -2.18 -28.87
C ASP A 48 5.63 -2.93 -30.03
N GLU A 49 6.14 -2.22 -31.06
CA GLU A 49 6.90 -2.81 -32.16
C GLU A 49 8.31 -3.20 -31.71
N GLU A 50 8.96 -2.34 -30.92
CA GLU A 50 10.27 -2.58 -30.31
C GLU A 50 10.20 -3.74 -29.33
N LEU A 51 9.15 -3.77 -28.47
CA LEU A 51 8.91 -4.83 -27.51
C LEU A 51 8.68 -6.18 -28.21
N TRP A 52 7.88 -6.20 -29.27
CA TRP A 52 7.69 -7.40 -30.09
C TRP A 52 9.01 -7.89 -30.70
N LYS A 53 9.83 -6.99 -31.22
CA LYS A 53 11.15 -7.34 -31.76
C LYS A 53 12.05 -7.92 -30.69
N MET A 54 12.10 -7.30 -29.50
CA MET A 54 12.85 -7.80 -28.34
C MET A 54 12.44 -9.25 -28.04
N CYS A 55 11.13 -9.52 -27.91
CA CYS A 55 10.61 -10.86 -27.66
C CYS A 55 10.96 -11.86 -28.78
N SER A 56 11.04 -11.42 -30.03
CA SER A 56 11.36 -12.30 -31.15
C SER A 56 12.84 -12.69 -31.25
N ILE A 57 13.73 -11.94 -30.58
CA ILE A 57 15.18 -12.12 -30.61
C ILE A 57 15.68 -12.91 -29.41
N LEU A 58 15.07 -12.71 -28.24
CA LEU A 58 15.49 -13.30 -26.97
C LEU A 58 15.06 -14.74 -26.80
N SER A 59 15.77 -15.47 -25.93
CA SER A 59 15.34 -16.79 -25.47
C SER A 59 14.18 -16.68 -24.49
N SER A 60 13.39 -17.76 -24.37
CA SER A 60 12.28 -17.81 -23.38
C SER A 60 12.76 -17.59 -21.94
N GLU A 61 13.97 -18.06 -21.60
CA GLU A 61 14.57 -17.85 -20.27
C GLU A 61 14.95 -16.38 -20.03
N ASP A 62 15.53 -15.68 -21.02
CA ASP A 62 15.90 -14.27 -20.89
C ASP A 62 14.64 -13.39 -20.80
N ILE A 63 13.56 -13.73 -21.54
CA ILE A 63 12.28 -13.02 -21.44
C ILE A 63 11.65 -13.27 -20.07
N ALA A 64 11.67 -14.50 -19.56
CA ALA A 64 11.12 -14.82 -18.25
C ALA A 64 11.75 -13.95 -17.16
N SER A 65 13.09 -13.84 -17.14
CA SER A 65 13.79 -13.05 -16.13
C SER A 65 13.47 -11.54 -16.17
N VAL A 66 13.17 -11.00 -17.35
CA VAL A 66 12.74 -9.59 -17.49
C VAL A 66 11.26 -9.44 -17.10
N LEU A 67 10.42 -10.41 -17.48
CA LEU A 67 8.98 -10.37 -17.24
C LEU A 67 8.64 -10.52 -15.74
N GLU A 68 9.42 -11.30 -14.98
CA GLU A 68 9.30 -11.41 -13.52
C GLU A 68 9.54 -10.08 -12.80
N GLN A 69 10.38 -9.22 -13.37
CA GLN A 69 10.74 -7.90 -12.79
C GLN A 69 9.97 -6.74 -13.43
N ALA A 70 9.07 -7.00 -14.36
CA ALA A 70 8.29 -5.99 -15.06
C ALA A 70 7.12 -5.50 -14.19
N ASP A 71 6.74 -4.23 -14.33
CA ASP A 71 5.51 -3.71 -13.74
C ASP A 71 4.25 -4.26 -14.45
N ASP A 72 3.08 -4.03 -13.88
CA ASP A 72 1.80 -4.58 -14.37
C ASP A 72 1.50 -4.16 -15.82
N ASP A 73 1.79 -2.92 -16.19
CA ASP A 73 1.53 -2.42 -17.55
C ASP A 73 2.46 -3.10 -18.56
N LEU A 74 3.74 -3.18 -18.24
CA LEU A 74 4.73 -3.85 -19.08
C LEU A 74 4.47 -5.36 -19.15
N ARG A 75 4.08 -6.03 -18.05
CA ARG A 75 3.65 -7.43 -18.02
C ARG A 75 2.50 -7.66 -19.02
N VAL A 76 1.48 -6.85 -18.98
CA VAL A 76 0.36 -6.91 -19.91
C VAL A 76 0.83 -6.71 -21.36
N ARG A 77 1.66 -5.71 -21.64
CA ARG A 77 2.20 -5.43 -22.98
C ARG A 77 3.04 -6.61 -23.51
N PHE A 78 3.91 -7.21 -22.70
CA PHE A 78 4.64 -8.42 -23.06
C PHE A 78 3.70 -9.56 -23.47
N THR A 79 2.65 -9.80 -22.68
CA THR A 79 1.70 -10.87 -23.00
C THR A 79 0.98 -10.64 -24.32
N TYR A 80 0.76 -9.40 -24.75
CA TYR A 80 0.16 -9.08 -26.04
C TYR A 80 1.17 -9.15 -27.19
N ALA A 81 2.44 -8.93 -26.93
CA ALA A 81 3.52 -9.08 -27.92
C ALA A 81 3.80 -10.56 -28.25
N LEU A 82 3.48 -11.48 -27.36
CA LEU A 82 3.76 -12.92 -27.47
C LEU A 82 2.54 -13.72 -27.94
N SER A 83 2.80 -14.80 -28.71
CA SER A 83 1.77 -15.79 -28.98
C SER A 83 1.51 -16.68 -27.72
N ASN A 84 0.34 -17.33 -27.67
CA ASN A 84 0.01 -18.21 -26.54
C ASN A 84 1.03 -19.35 -26.34
N ASN A 85 1.64 -19.86 -27.39
CA ASN A 85 2.64 -20.94 -27.29
C ASN A 85 3.98 -20.44 -26.75
N GLU A 86 4.43 -19.28 -27.19
CA GLU A 86 5.64 -18.61 -26.67
C GLU A 86 5.47 -18.26 -25.20
N LEU A 87 4.31 -17.73 -24.84
CA LEU A 87 4.01 -17.41 -23.44
C LEU A 87 4.03 -18.64 -22.52
N LEU A 88 3.48 -19.78 -22.98
CA LEU A 88 3.56 -21.04 -22.23
C LEU A 88 4.99 -21.59 -22.11
N GLU A 89 5.84 -21.35 -23.11
CA GLU A 89 7.24 -21.72 -23.04
C GLU A 89 7.99 -20.87 -22.02
N ILE A 90 7.75 -19.57 -21.99
CA ILE A 90 8.30 -18.62 -21.00
C ILE A 90 7.85 -19.02 -19.59
N PHE A 91 6.56 -19.28 -19.37
CA PHE A 91 6.00 -19.71 -18.10
C PHE A 91 6.62 -21.03 -17.58
N SER A 92 7.17 -21.87 -18.44
CA SER A 92 7.86 -23.09 -17.99
C SER A 92 9.15 -22.82 -17.21
N SER A 93 9.67 -21.60 -17.26
CA SER A 93 10.88 -21.14 -16.59
C SER A 93 10.61 -20.18 -15.41
N MET A 94 9.35 -19.84 -15.14
CA MET A 94 8.91 -18.90 -14.11
C MET A 94 8.34 -19.61 -12.89
N ALA A 95 8.32 -18.91 -11.74
CA ALA A 95 7.62 -19.36 -10.55
C ALA A 95 6.09 -19.32 -10.74
N GLN A 96 5.34 -20.12 -9.97
CA GLN A 96 3.90 -20.28 -10.19
C GLN A 96 3.09 -19.04 -9.74
N ASP A 97 3.56 -18.34 -8.74
CA ASP A 97 3.02 -17.07 -8.24
C ASP A 97 3.21 -15.97 -9.29
N ASP A 98 4.40 -15.75 -9.83
CA ASP A 98 4.64 -14.80 -10.91
C ASP A 98 3.73 -15.05 -12.13
N ILE A 99 3.55 -16.33 -12.48
CA ILE A 99 2.63 -16.71 -13.55
C ILE A 99 1.18 -16.37 -13.17
N ALA A 100 0.80 -16.57 -11.91
CA ALA A 100 -0.55 -16.27 -11.44
C ALA A 100 -0.82 -14.76 -11.47
N ASP A 101 0.14 -13.94 -11.09
CA ASP A 101 0.07 -12.48 -11.14
C ASP A 101 -0.10 -12.00 -12.57
N ILE A 102 0.79 -12.41 -13.48
CA ILE A 102 0.68 -12.06 -14.91
C ILE A 102 -0.67 -12.48 -15.49
N ILE A 103 -1.16 -13.66 -15.17
CA ILE A 103 -2.48 -14.14 -15.62
C ILE A 103 -3.59 -13.35 -14.94
N GLY A 104 -3.41 -12.94 -13.70
CA GLY A 104 -4.31 -12.09 -12.93
C GLY A 104 -4.61 -10.77 -13.62
N ASP A 105 -3.62 -10.13 -14.23
CA ASP A 105 -3.73 -8.84 -14.92
C ASP A 105 -4.40 -8.94 -16.30
N LEU A 106 -4.52 -10.16 -16.85
CA LEU A 106 -5.10 -10.36 -18.16
C LEU A 106 -6.62 -10.24 -18.17
N THR A 107 -7.15 -9.81 -19.32
CA THR A 107 -8.59 -9.85 -19.57
C THR A 107 -9.15 -11.26 -19.37
N ILE A 108 -10.39 -11.39 -18.85
CA ILE A 108 -11.06 -12.67 -18.55
C ILE A 108 -10.98 -13.66 -19.72
N GLY A 109 -11.15 -13.18 -20.94
CA GLY A 109 -11.11 -14.02 -22.16
C GLY A 109 -9.71 -14.60 -22.39
N ARG A 110 -8.65 -13.81 -22.28
CA ARG A 110 -7.27 -14.23 -22.51
C ARG A 110 -6.78 -15.11 -21.37
N ARG A 111 -7.06 -14.76 -20.12
CA ARG A 111 -6.80 -15.58 -18.93
C ARG A 111 -7.33 -17.01 -19.12
N LYS A 112 -8.62 -17.14 -19.44
CA LYS A 112 -9.25 -18.43 -19.67
C LYS A 112 -8.60 -19.23 -20.81
N THR A 113 -8.17 -18.56 -21.87
CA THR A 113 -7.51 -19.21 -23.00
C THR A 113 -6.16 -19.78 -22.60
N ILE A 114 -5.32 -19.00 -21.92
CA ILE A 114 -3.97 -19.38 -21.47
C ILE A 114 -4.06 -20.52 -20.46
N VAL A 115 -4.86 -20.38 -19.40
CA VAL A 115 -5.06 -21.40 -18.38
C VAL A 115 -5.52 -22.73 -18.98
N ASN A 116 -6.41 -22.72 -19.98
CA ASN A 116 -6.85 -23.96 -20.66
C ASN A 116 -5.77 -24.63 -21.50
N LEU A 117 -4.75 -23.91 -21.94
CA LEU A 117 -3.64 -24.46 -22.72
C LEU A 117 -2.50 -25.01 -21.83
N MET A 118 -2.50 -24.69 -20.53
CA MET A 118 -1.51 -25.21 -19.58
C MET A 118 -1.65 -26.71 -19.34
N LYS A 119 -0.56 -27.33 -18.90
CA LYS A 119 -0.57 -28.72 -18.43
C LYS A 119 -1.47 -28.87 -17.20
N ASP A 120 -2.06 -30.05 -17.01
CA ASP A 120 -3.06 -30.26 -15.93
C ASP A 120 -2.55 -29.91 -14.51
N ASN A 121 -1.28 -30.20 -14.21
CA ASN A 121 -0.69 -29.87 -12.90
C ASN A 121 -0.57 -28.34 -12.72
N ASP A 122 0.08 -27.66 -13.65
CA ASP A 122 0.32 -26.21 -13.60
C ASP A 122 -1.02 -25.46 -13.62
N ARG A 123 -1.98 -25.93 -14.44
CA ARG A 123 -3.35 -25.38 -14.46
C ARG A 123 -4.02 -25.44 -13.10
N THR A 124 -3.90 -26.55 -12.39
CA THR A 124 -4.55 -26.73 -11.08
C THR A 124 -3.92 -25.79 -10.07
N GLU A 125 -2.61 -25.67 -10.07
CA GLU A 125 -1.85 -24.84 -9.16
C GLU A 125 -2.15 -23.35 -9.38
N ILE A 126 -2.03 -22.88 -10.61
CA ILE A 126 -2.38 -21.50 -11.00
C ILE A 126 -3.86 -21.18 -10.71
N THR A 127 -4.77 -22.12 -11.01
CA THR A 127 -6.19 -21.89 -10.72
C THR A 127 -6.44 -21.71 -9.22
N ASN A 128 -5.76 -22.48 -8.37
CA ASN A 128 -5.87 -22.36 -6.93
C ASN A 128 -5.32 -21.00 -6.42
N LEU A 129 -4.19 -20.54 -6.95
CA LEU A 129 -3.63 -19.23 -6.62
C LEU A 129 -4.57 -18.09 -7.03
N LEU A 130 -5.12 -18.14 -8.22
CA LEU A 130 -6.08 -17.15 -8.74
C LEU A 130 -7.43 -17.11 -8.00
N GLU A 131 -7.72 -18.09 -7.12
CA GLU A 131 -8.92 -18.05 -6.27
C GLU A 131 -8.79 -17.09 -5.09
N TYR A 132 -7.56 -16.73 -4.68
CA TYR A 132 -7.32 -15.78 -3.60
C TYR A 132 -7.31 -14.34 -4.13
N PRO A 133 -7.85 -13.37 -3.35
CA PRO A 133 -7.68 -11.96 -3.65
C PRO A 133 -6.19 -11.56 -3.62
N ALA A 134 -5.77 -10.68 -4.53
CA ALA A 134 -4.37 -10.29 -4.67
C ALA A 134 -3.77 -9.66 -3.41
N ASP A 135 -4.58 -8.94 -2.63
CA ASP A 135 -4.24 -8.24 -1.39
C ASP A 135 -4.26 -9.14 -0.14
N THR A 136 -4.21 -10.46 -0.28
CA THR A 136 -4.24 -11.43 0.83
C THR A 136 -2.98 -12.29 0.86
N ALA A 137 -2.71 -12.92 2.01
CA ALA A 137 -1.63 -13.89 2.16
C ALA A 137 -1.65 -15.00 1.08
N GLY A 138 -2.85 -15.41 0.65
CA GLY A 138 -3.03 -16.39 -0.41
C GLY A 138 -2.74 -15.85 -1.81
N GLY A 139 -2.93 -14.53 -2.03
CA GLY A 139 -2.64 -13.84 -3.29
C GLY A 139 -1.13 -13.63 -3.49
N ILE A 140 -0.42 -13.25 -2.43
CA ILE A 140 1.02 -12.95 -2.48
C ILE A 140 1.91 -14.13 -2.10
N MET A 141 1.37 -15.36 -1.92
CA MET A 141 2.17 -16.52 -1.52
C MET A 141 2.79 -17.24 -2.72
N THR A 142 4.04 -17.65 -2.57
CA THR A 142 4.68 -18.61 -3.48
C THR A 142 4.47 -20.05 -3.02
N THR A 143 4.35 -20.97 -3.98
CA THR A 143 4.31 -22.42 -3.70
C THR A 143 5.71 -23.06 -3.72
N ALA A 144 6.74 -22.27 -4.02
CA ALA A 144 8.13 -22.68 -4.10
C ALA A 144 8.80 -22.73 -2.72
N TYR A 145 8.45 -23.69 -1.86
CA TYR A 145 9.01 -23.85 -0.51
C TYR A 145 9.56 -25.26 -0.23
N ILE A 146 10.37 -25.39 0.82
CA ILE A 146 10.91 -26.67 1.26
C ILE A 146 10.16 -27.18 2.49
N ALA A 147 9.48 -28.30 2.35
CA ALA A 147 8.88 -29.03 3.48
C ALA A 147 9.58 -30.39 3.68
N ILE A 148 10.04 -30.64 4.91
CA ILE A 148 10.74 -31.87 5.29
C ILE A 148 9.97 -32.58 6.41
N ARG A 149 9.87 -33.89 6.32
CA ARG A 149 9.18 -34.69 7.35
C ARG A 149 10.02 -34.77 8.62
N GLU A 150 9.36 -34.69 9.77
CA GLU A 150 9.95 -34.76 11.11
C GLU A 150 10.73 -36.05 11.40
N ASP A 151 10.32 -37.17 10.77
CA ASP A 151 10.89 -38.50 10.97
C ASP A 151 12.13 -38.78 10.11
N LEU A 152 12.53 -37.86 9.23
CA LEU A 152 13.76 -37.96 8.46
C LEU A 152 14.97 -37.55 9.31
N LYS A 153 16.13 -38.16 9.02
CA LYS A 153 17.40 -37.71 9.59
C LYS A 153 17.87 -36.43 8.93
N VAL A 154 18.67 -35.65 9.63
CA VAL A 154 19.25 -34.40 9.12
C VAL A 154 19.99 -34.63 7.79
N ILE A 155 20.73 -35.75 7.63
CA ILE A 155 21.41 -36.08 6.38
C ILE A 155 20.43 -36.25 5.20
N GLU A 156 19.29 -36.90 5.44
CA GLU A 156 18.25 -37.13 4.42
C GLU A 156 17.53 -35.80 4.08
N GLY A 157 17.36 -34.93 5.08
CA GLY A 157 16.87 -33.56 4.89
C GLY A 157 17.80 -32.73 4.01
N LEU A 158 19.11 -32.78 4.25
CA LEU A 158 20.13 -32.10 3.44
C LEU A 158 20.15 -32.59 1.97
N GLU A 159 19.94 -33.88 1.75
CA GLU A 159 19.85 -34.43 0.40
C GLU A 159 18.62 -33.87 -0.34
N LYS A 160 17.48 -33.78 0.34
CA LYS A 160 16.28 -33.13 -0.22
C LYS A 160 16.48 -31.64 -0.53
N ILE A 161 17.12 -30.90 0.38
CA ILE A 161 17.44 -29.49 0.15
C ILE A 161 18.35 -29.33 -1.08
N ARG A 162 19.31 -30.21 -1.30
CA ARG A 162 20.17 -30.17 -2.50
C ARG A 162 19.42 -30.46 -3.79
N GLU A 163 18.42 -31.34 -3.74
CA GLU A 163 17.63 -31.72 -4.91
C GLU A 163 16.64 -30.61 -5.31
N ILE A 164 15.99 -30.01 -4.32
CA ILE A 164 14.88 -29.04 -4.54
C ILE A 164 15.40 -27.59 -4.58
N GLY A 165 16.44 -27.27 -3.78
CA GLY A 165 16.96 -25.93 -3.55
C GLY A 165 17.23 -25.07 -4.79
N PRO A 166 17.73 -25.63 -5.93
CA PRO A 166 17.92 -24.83 -7.14
C PRO A 166 16.65 -24.24 -7.77
N LYS A 167 15.46 -24.68 -7.30
CA LYS A 167 14.15 -24.26 -7.80
C LYS A 167 13.37 -23.42 -6.80
N ILE A 168 14.00 -22.99 -5.72
CA ILE A 168 13.34 -22.38 -4.57
C ILE A 168 14.08 -21.11 -4.21
N GLU A 169 13.32 -20.05 -3.98
CA GLU A 169 13.82 -18.71 -3.66
C GLU A 169 14.41 -18.65 -2.25
N VAL A 170 13.67 -19.12 -1.26
CA VAL A 170 14.08 -19.04 0.16
C VAL A 170 14.47 -20.41 0.69
N ILE A 171 15.77 -20.62 0.90
CA ILE A 171 16.35 -21.84 1.47
C ILE A 171 16.74 -21.71 2.95
N GLU A 172 16.69 -20.52 3.52
CA GLU A 172 17.10 -20.27 4.91
C GLU A 172 16.13 -20.85 5.93
N THR A 173 14.83 -20.90 5.58
CA THR A 173 13.77 -21.41 6.43
C THR A 173 13.19 -22.70 5.85
N ILE A 174 13.37 -23.79 6.58
CA ILE A 174 12.83 -25.11 6.21
C ILE A 174 11.59 -25.40 7.07
N PHE A 175 10.50 -25.76 6.42
CA PHE A 175 9.26 -26.10 7.12
C PHE A 175 9.24 -27.59 7.45
N VAL A 176 8.92 -27.92 8.71
CA VAL A 176 8.89 -29.31 9.17
C VAL A 176 7.45 -29.76 9.31
N VAL A 177 7.14 -30.87 8.66
CA VAL A 177 5.78 -31.44 8.62
C VAL A 177 5.74 -32.84 9.22
N ASN A 178 4.59 -33.17 9.81
CA ASN A 178 4.35 -34.53 10.30
C ASN A 178 4.00 -35.52 9.17
N ALA A 179 3.77 -36.77 9.51
CA ALA A 179 3.38 -37.82 8.56
C ALA A 179 2.05 -37.56 7.81
N ARG A 180 1.24 -36.60 8.29
CA ARG A 180 -0.03 -36.18 7.64
C ARG A 180 0.14 -34.94 6.77
N GLY A 181 1.37 -34.40 6.61
CA GLY A 181 1.64 -33.17 5.86
C GLY A 181 1.25 -31.89 6.61
N GLN A 182 1.03 -31.96 7.92
CA GLN A 182 0.71 -30.76 8.72
C GLN A 182 2.00 -30.12 9.24
N LEU A 183 2.07 -28.81 9.17
CA LEU A 183 3.18 -27.99 9.69
C LEU A 183 3.25 -28.16 11.22
N ILE A 184 4.41 -28.53 11.73
CA ILE A 184 4.68 -28.71 13.16
C ILE A 184 5.77 -27.78 13.67
N GLY A 185 6.52 -27.15 12.76
CA GLY A 185 7.56 -26.20 13.13
C GLY A 185 8.44 -25.79 11.95
N THR A 186 9.47 -25.03 12.25
CA THR A 186 10.48 -24.58 11.29
C THR A 186 11.88 -24.99 11.75
N ALA A 187 12.81 -25.13 10.82
CA ALA A 187 14.22 -25.32 11.10
C ALA A 187 15.06 -24.37 10.23
N ASP A 188 16.00 -23.67 10.82
CA ASP A 188 16.91 -22.82 10.05
C ASP A 188 17.95 -23.70 9.32
N LEU A 189 18.29 -23.35 8.10
CA LEU A 189 19.36 -24.05 7.36
C LEU A 189 20.66 -24.08 8.14
N ARG A 190 20.99 -23.04 8.92
CA ARG A 190 22.14 -22.99 9.81
C ARG A 190 22.10 -24.09 10.88
N ASP A 191 20.94 -24.32 11.49
CA ASP A 191 20.77 -25.34 12.51
C ASP A 191 20.92 -26.74 11.90
N ILE A 192 20.38 -26.95 10.69
CA ILE A 192 20.53 -28.19 9.92
C ILE A 192 22.00 -28.46 9.58
N LEU A 193 22.75 -27.47 9.09
CA LEU A 193 24.16 -27.60 8.72
C LEU A 193 25.09 -27.84 9.92
N SER A 194 24.75 -27.33 11.10
CA SER A 194 25.55 -27.45 12.31
C SER A 194 25.22 -28.66 13.21
N SER A 195 24.12 -29.35 12.91
CA SER A 195 23.65 -30.49 13.69
C SER A 195 24.32 -31.81 13.30
N ASP A 196 24.24 -32.83 14.20
CA ASP A 196 24.68 -34.19 13.87
C ASP A 196 23.79 -34.75 12.75
N LYS A 197 24.41 -35.37 11.77
CA LYS A 197 23.76 -35.91 10.58
C LYS A 197 22.75 -37.01 10.86
N ASN A 198 22.85 -37.70 12.02
CA ASN A 198 22.06 -38.88 12.37
C ASN A 198 20.86 -38.56 13.27
N ILE A 199 20.74 -37.33 13.81
CA ILE A 199 19.54 -36.95 14.58
C ILE A 199 18.35 -36.71 13.64
N LEU A 200 17.16 -36.75 14.20
CA LEU A 200 15.93 -36.52 13.45
C LEU A 200 15.70 -35.04 13.21
N MET A 201 15.01 -34.70 12.16
CA MET A 201 14.55 -33.34 11.90
C MET A 201 13.69 -32.81 13.05
N ALA A 202 12.88 -33.68 13.69
CA ALA A 202 12.12 -33.34 14.88
C ALA A 202 12.99 -32.76 16.02
N ASP A 203 14.22 -33.25 16.20
CA ASP A 203 15.10 -32.85 17.31
C ASP A 203 15.65 -31.42 17.16
N ILE A 204 15.63 -30.86 15.95
CA ILE A 204 16.10 -29.51 15.60
C ILE A 204 14.96 -28.56 15.23
N THR A 205 13.73 -29.04 15.25
CA THR A 205 12.52 -28.27 14.88
C THR A 205 12.15 -27.29 15.98
N LYS A 206 11.92 -26.04 15.61
CA LYS A 206 11.37 -24.99 16.47
C LYS A 206 9.85 -25.04 16.39
N GLU A 207 9.21 -25.52 17.44
CA GLU A 207 7.74 -25.65 17.52
C GLU A 207 7.02 -24.28 17.69
N ASN A 208 7.74 -23.26 18.17
CA ASN A 208 7.20 -21.91 18.31
C ASN A 208 7.39 -21.15 16.99
N PHE A 209 6.50 -21.34 16.05
CA PHE A 209 6.48 -20.68 14.75
C PHE A 209 5.21 -19.85 14.59
N ILE A 210 5.23 -18.94 13.63
CA ILE A 210 4.09 -18.11 13.26
C ILE A 210 3.64 -18.54 11.87
N SER A 211 2.33 -18.66 11.70
CA SER A 211 1.69 -18.98 10.42
C SER A 211 0.44 -18.12 10.23
N VAL A 212 0.04 -17.95 8.99
CA VAL A 212 -1.14 -17.15 8.61
C VAL A 212 -2.13 -18.01 7.81
N GLY A 213 -3.40 -17.59 7.80
CA GLY A 213 -4.39 -18.16 6.90
C GLY A 213 -4.38 -17.45 5.55
N PRO A 214 -4.84 -18.08 4.46
CA PRO A 214 -4.78 -17.49 3.13
C PRO A 214 -5.65 -16.23 2.95
N GLU A 215 -6.67 -16.06 3.77
CA GLU A 215 -7.57 -14.89 3.76
C GLU A 215 -7.04 -13.69 4.55
N MET A 216 -5.84 -13.79 5.15
CA MET A 216 -5.27 -12.70 5.94
C MET A 216 -4.79 -11.60 5.00
N ASP A 217 -5.13 -10.37 5.33
CA ASP A 217 -4.71 -9.16 4.64
C ASP A 217 -3.19 -9.03 4.56
N GLN A 218 -2.66 -8.59 3.40
CA GLN A 218 -1.22 -8.48 3.15
C GLN A 218 -0.52 -7.52 4.12
N GLU A 219 -1.17 -6.43 4.52
CA GLU A 219 -0.62 -5.49 5.51
C GLU A 219 -0.46 -6.14 6.89
N GLU A 220 -1.43 -6.99 7.31
CA GLU A 220 -1.31 -7.75 8.57
C GLU A 220 -0.19 -8.81 8.50
N VAL A 221 0.00 -9.44 7.34
CA VAL A 221 1.13 -10.37 7.10
C VAL A 221 2.46 -9.62 7.21
N ALA A 222 2.58 -8.46 6.56
CA ALA A 222 3.78 -7.62 6.61
C ALA A 222 4.12 -7.19 8.06
N LYS A 223 3.11 -6.81 8.84
CA LYS A 223 3.27 -6.50 10.28
C LYS A 223 3.81 -7.68 11.08
N LEU A 224 3.37 -8.92 10.79
CA LEU A 224 3.85 -10.12 11.47
C LEU A 224 5.30 -10.44 11.07
N VAL A 225 5.63 -10.39 9.78
CA VAL A 225 6.98 -10.65 9.26
C VAL A 225 7.96 -9.64 9.85
N SER A 226 7.64 -8.36 9.83
CA SER A 226 8.45 -7.29 10.42
C SER A 226 8.59 -7.42 11.93
N LYS A 227 7.51 -7.77 12.65
CA LYS A 227 7.53 -7.88 14.14
C LYS A 227 8.39 -9.00 14.65
N TYR A 228 8.45 -10.11 13.92
CA TYR A 228 9.14 -11.33 14.36
C TYR A 228 10.43 -11.61 13.59
N ASP A 229 10.87 -10.65 12.74
CA ASP A 229 12.08 -10.74 11.92
C ASP A 229 12.12 -12.04 11.07
N LEU A 230 10.97 -12.40 10.47
CA LEU A 230 10.84 -13.63 9.69
C LEU A 230 11.48 -13.46 8.31
N LYS A 231 12.05 -14.55 7.77
CA LYS A 231 12.55 -14.63 6.39
C LYS A 231 11.47 -15.08 5.41
N ALA A 232 10.57 -15.91 5.92
CA ALA A 232 9.38 -16.35 5.24
C ALA A 232 8.32 -16.72 6.29
N ILE A 233 7.04 -16.52 5.96
CA ILE A 233 5.91 -16.89 6.81
C ILE A 233 5.04 -17.93 6.09
N PRO A 234 4.75 -19.09 6.70
CA PRO A 234 3.95 -20.11 6.05
C PRO A 234 2.46 -19.75 6.07
N VAL A 235 1.83 -19.92 4.91
CA VAL A 235 0.39 -19.82 4.72
C VAL A 235 -0.20 -21.22 4.88
N VAL A 236 -1.13 -21.38 5.82
CA VAL A 236 -1.68 -22.69 6.16
C VAL A 236 -3.20 -22.69 6.12
N ASN A 237 -3.77 -23.83 5.76
CA ASN A 237 -5.21 -24.02 5.86
C ASN A 237 -5.64 -24.38 7.30
N GLN A 238 -6.95 -24.54 7.51
CA GLN A 238 -7.53 -24.89 8.82
C GLN A 238 -7.01 -26.23 9.39
N ARG A 239 -6.39 -27.08 8.59
CA ARG A 239 -5.80 -28.37 9.01
C ARG A 239 -4.30 -28.27 9.22
N MET A 240 -3.73 -27.06 9.22
CA MET A 240 -2.28 -26.81 9.33
C MET A 240 -1.47 -27.42 8.17
N ALA A 241 -2.09 -27.72 7.03
CA ALA A 241 -1.33 -28.04 5.82
C ALA A 241 -0.86 -26.74 5.15
N ILE A 242 0.41 -26.74 4.73
CA ILE A 242 1.03 -25.59 4.07
C ILE A 242 0.42 -25.46 2.68
N LEU A 243 -0.07 -24.28 2.35
CA LEU A 243 -0.54 -23.89 1.02
C LEU A 243 0.57 -23.24 0.20
N GLY A 244 1.36 -22.39 0.85
CA GLY A 244 2.48 -21.65 0.30
C GLY A 244 3.24 -20.93 1.41
N ILE A 245 4.12 -20.05 1.03
CA ILE A 245 4.85 -19.15 1.93
C ILE A 245 4.82 -17.74 1.35
N VAL A 246 4.92 -16.74 2.21
CA VAL A 246 5.20 -15.36 1.79
C VAL A 246 6.62 -15.03 2.20
N THR A 247 7.42 -14.53 1.29
CA THR A 247 8.85 -14.26 1.49
C THR A 247 9.06 -12.82 2.00
N VAL A 248 10.25 -12.52 2.51
CA VAL A 248 10.54 -11.18 3.05
C VAL A 248 10.71 -10.13 1.96
N ASP A 249 11.16 -10.52 0.77
CA ASP A 249 11.29 -9.67 -0.41
C ASP A 249 9.90 -9.22 -0.91
N ASP A 250 8.95 -10.12 -1.09
CA ASP A 250 7.56 -9.77 -1.40
C ASP A 250 6.93 -8.85 -0.33
N ILE A 251 7.25 -9.11 0.94
CA ILE A 251 6.79 -8.23 2.03
C ILE A 251 7.38 -6.82 1.95
N ILE A 252 8.59 -6.65 1.42
CA ILE A 252 9.15 -5.30 1.20
C ILE A 252 8.31 -4.55 0.17
N ASP A 253 7.92 -5.22 -0.92
CA ASP A 253 7.09 -4.63 -1.96
C ASP A 253 5.68 -4.31 -1.44
N VAL A 254 5.08 -5.22 -0.69
CA VAL A 254 3.81 -4.97 0.02
C VAL A 254 3.89 -3.73 0.91
N ILE A 255 4.96 -3.58 1.70
CA ILE A 255 5.13 -2.41 2.57
C ILE A 255 5.21 -1.12 1.75
N VAL A 256 5.89 -1.12 0.61
CA VAL A 256 6.00 0.05 -0.28
C VAL A 256 4.64 0.35 -0.92
N GLU A 257 3.92 -0.66 -1.37
CA GLU A 257 2.58 -0.54 -1.97
C GLU A 257 1.59 0.06 -0.96
N GLU A 258 1.50 -0.48 0.25
CA GLU A 258 0.63 0.00 1.32
C GLU A 258 0.94 1.46 1.71
N TYR A 259 2.23 1.83 1.78
CA TYR A 259 2.61 3.22 2.02
C TYR A 259 2.17 4.16 0.90
N ASN A 260 2.27 3.74 -0.35
CA ASN A 260 1.83 4.52 -1.50
C ASN A 260 0.29 4.67 -1.51
N GLU A 261 -0.43 3.58 -1.21
CA GLU A 261 -1.88 3.57 -1.07
C GLU A 261 -2.33 4.56 0.02
N ASP A 262 -1.78 4.47 1.22
CA ASP A 262 -2.05 5.39 2.34
C ASP A 262 -1.88 6.86 1.94
N ILE A 263 -0.80 7.20 1.22
CA ILE A 263 -0.52 8.57 0.76
C ILE A 263 -1.58 9.06 -0.23
N LEU A 264 -1.96 8.25 -1.20
CA LEU A 264 -2.97 8.58 -2.20
C LEU A 264 -4.36 8.72 -1.56
N GLU A 265 -4.73 7.80 -0.69
CA GLU A 265 -6.02 7.80 -0.01
C GLU A 265 -6.19 8.94 0.98
N MET A 266 -5.14 9.33 1.70
CA MET A 266 -5.12 10.57 2.49
C MET A 266 -5.37 11.82 1.64
N GLY A 267 -4.96 11.80 0.36
CA GLY A 267 -5.26 12.82 -0.64
C GLY A 267 -6.69 12.72 -1.23
N GLY A 268 -7.44 11.67 -0.91
CA GLY A 268 -8.76 11.39 -1.50
C GLY A 268 -8.65 10.90 -2.95
N VAL A 269 -7.60 10.16 -3.27
CA VAL A 269 -7.32 9.57 -4.58
C VAL A 269 -7.25 8.05 -4.41
N SER A 270 -7.83 7.29 -5.35
CA SER A 270 -7.75 5.82 -5.35
C SER A 270 -6.33 5.36 -5.64
N LYS A 271 -5.91 4.22 -5.07
CA LYS A 271 -4.62 3.59 -5.29
C LYS A 271 -4.30 3.30 -6.76
N GLU A 272 -5.32 3.04 -7.56
CA GLU A 272 -5.20 2.74 -8.99
C GLU A 272 -4.85 3.98 -9.86
N GLU A 273 -4.78 5.18 -9.27
CA GLU A 273 -4.50 6.42 -9.99
C GLU A 273 -3.00 6.65 -10.13
N SER A 274 -2.54 6.86 -11.36
CA SER A 274 -1.17 7.22 -11.70
C SER A 274 -1.12 8.40 -12.67
N LEU A 275 0.06 8.93 -12.95
CA LEU A 275 0.24 10.00 -13.94
C LEU A 275 -0.05 9.51 -15.37
N ASP A 276 0.13 8.22 -15.62
CA ASP A 276 -0.05 7.58 -16.94
C ASP A 276 -1.48 7.09 -17.16
N THR A 277 -2.32 7.15 -16.12
CA THR A 277 -3.74 6.78 -16.19
C THR A 277 -4.48 7.62 -17.24
N THR A 278 -5.28 6.97 -18.08
CA THR A 278 -6.04 7.67 -19.12
C THR A 278 -7.04 8.67 -18.53
N LEU A 279 -7.29 9.78 -19.24
CA LEU A 279 -8.21 10.84 -18.78
C LEU A 279 -9.58 10.30 -18.31
N LEU A 280 -10.14 9.33 -19.03
CA LEU A 280 -11.45 8.76 -18.66
C LEU A 280 -11.41 7.90 -17.41
N GLN A 281 -10.33 7.19 -17.19
CA GLN A 281 -10.10 6.43 -15.96
C GLN A 281 -9.86 7.37 -14.79
N SER A 282 -8.98 8.37 -14.92
CA SER A 282 -8.75 9.39 -13.86
C SER A 282 -10.06 10.06 -13.43
N ILE A 283 -10.95 10.40 -14.37
CA ILE A 283 -12.26 10.95 -14.02
C ILE A 283 -13.07 9.95 -13.17
N LYS A 284 -13.07 8.67 -13.51
CA LYS A 284 -13.82 7.65 -12.76
C LYS A 284 -13.27 7.45 -11.35
N LEU A 285 -11.95 7.53 -11.19
CA LEU A 285 -11.26 7.32 -9.91
C LEU A 285 -11.39 8.52 -8.97
N ARG A 286 -11.32 9.76 -9.49
CA ARG A 286 -11.34 10.99 -8.67
C ARG A 286 -12.73 11.58 -8.47
N LEU A 287 -13.62 11.49 -9.47
CA LEU A 287 -14.93 12.17 -9.42
C LEU A 287 -15.82 11.73 -8.25
N PRO A 288 -15.90 10.44 -7.85
CA PRO A 288 -16.71 10.05 -6.71
C PRO A 288 -16.29 10.77 -5.42
N TRP A 289 -15.00 10.87 -5.14
CA TRP A 289 -14.46 11.56 -3.96
C TRP A 289 -14.74 13.07 -4.02
N LEU A 290 -14.61 13.70 -5.18
CA LEU A 290 -14.94 15.11 -5.37
C LEU A 290 -16.43 15.38 -5.17
N LEU A 291 -17.32 14.46 -5.54
CA LEU A 291 -18.76 14.58 -5.29
C LEU A 291 -19.10 14.47 -3.80
N ILE A 292 -18.45 13.57 -3.06
CA ILE A 292 -18.58 13.49 -1.60
C ILE A 292 -18.11 14.79 -0.98
N ASN A 293 -16.93 15.31 -1.38
CA ASN A 293 -16.43 16.61 -0.93
C ASN A 293 -17.40 17.75 -1.23
N LEU A 294 -18.07 17.73 -2.38
CA LEU A 294 -19.07 18.73 -2.75
C LEU A 294 -20.26 18.70 -1.80
N ILE A 295 -20.74 17.52 -1.42
CA ILE A 295 -21.84 17.38 -0.45
C ILE A 295 -21.44 17.97 0.91
N THR A 296 -20.23 17.67 1.40
CA THR A 296 -19.76 18.18 2.68
C THR A 296 -19.52 19.70 2.64
N ALA A 297 -19.06 20.24 1.51
CA ALA A 297 -18.95 21.68 1.29
C ALA A 297 -20.32 22.39 1.34
N PHE A 298 -21.38 21.77 0.83
CA PHE A 298 -22.74 22.28 0.97
C PHE A 298 -23.21 22.29 2.43
N MET A 299 -22.81 21.33 3.27
CA MET A 299 -23.12 21.32 4.70
C MET A 299 -22.48 22.53 5.40
N ALA A 300 -21.21 22.80 5.12
CA ALA A 300 -20.52 23.99 5.62
C ALA A 300 -21.18 25.29 5.12
N SER A 301 -21.52 25.36 3.85
CA SER A 301 -22.24 26.49 3.24
C SER A 301 -23.62 26.72 3.88
N PHE A 302 -24.35 25.66 4.22
CA PHE A 302 -25.63 25.77 4.94
C PHE A 302 -25.45 26.38 6.33
N THR A 303 -24.37 26.03 7.04
CA THR A 303 -24.04 26.65 8.34
C THR A 303 -23.82 28.15 8.19
N VAL A 304 -23.07 28.58 7.16
CA VAL A 304 -22.85 30.01 6.86
C VAL A 304 -24.18 30.71 6.56
N LYS A 305 -25.08 30.07 5.80
CA LYS A 305 -26.41 30.61 5.45
C LYS A 305 -27.28 30.88 6.69
N VAL A 306 -27.20 30.04 7.72
CA VAL A 306 -27.94 30.25 8.98
C VAL A 306 -27.56 31.61 9.64
N PHE A 307 -26.34 32.05 9.46
CA PHE A 307 -25.82 33.31 10.04
C PHE A 307 -25.70 34.47 9.02
N GLU A 308 -26.37 34.36 7.86
CA GLU A 308 -26.30 35.35 6.78
C GLU A 308 -26.63 36.80 7.29
N GLY A 309 -27.64 36.90 8.16
CA GLY A 309 -28.02 38.19 8.77
C GLY A 309 -26.95 38.81 9.65
N THR A 310 -26.15 38.00 10.35
CA THR A 310 -25.02 38.44 11.17
C THR A 310 -23.87 38.91 10.28
N ILE A 311 -23.58 38.13 9.22
CA ILE A 311 -22.50 38.48 8.26
C ILE A 311 -22.84 39.76 7.50
N ALA A 312 -24.10 39.95 7.12
CA ALA A 312 -24.54 41.18 6.44
C ALA A 312 -24.33 42.45 7.27
N GLN A 313 -24.42 42.34 8.60
CA GLN A 313 -24.19 43.45 9.51
C GLN A 313 -22.69 43.69 9.81
N VAL A 314 -21.88 42.64 9.81
CA VAL A 314 -20.43 42.66 10.06
C VAL A 314 -19.70 41.89 8.97
N VAL A 315 -19.49 42.54 7.82
CA VAL A 315 -18.89 41.90 6.62
C VAL A 315 -17.48 41.33 6.89
N ALA A 316 -16.75 41.93 7.86
CA ALA A 316 -15.44 41.39 8.28
C ALA A 316 -15.45 39.92 8.68
N LEU A 317 -16.60 39.37 9.15
CA LEU A 317 -16.73 37.99 9.53
C LEU A 317 -16.45 37.05 8.35
N SER A 318 -16.84 37.40 7.13
CA SER A 318 -16.61 36.61 5.94
C SER A 318 -15.12 36.38 5.63
N SER A 319 -14.27 37.37 5.89
CA SER A 319 -12.82 37.24 5.70
C SER A 319 -12.15 36.45 6.82
N ILE A 320 -12.63 36.59 8.05
CA ILE A 320 -12.02 35.94 9.22
C ILE A 320 -12.41 34.48 9.28
N MET A 321 -13.64 34.08 8.89
CA MET A 321 -14.10 32.73 8.93
C MET A 321 -13.23 31.79 8.04
N THR A 322 -12.72 32.30 6.91
CA THR A 322 -11.83 31.51 6.04
C THR A 322 -10.48 31.19 6.69
N ILE A 323 -9.96 32.14 7.52
CA ILE A 323 -8.73 31.89 8.28
C ILE A 323 -8.97 30.82 9.34
N ILE A 324 -10.08 30.89 10.06
CA ILE A 324 -10.42 29.95 11.14
C ILE A 324 -10.61 28.56 10.57
N SER A 325 -11.39 28.42 9.49
CA SER A 325 -11.62 27.15 8.81
C SER A 325 -10.31 26.54 8.28
N GLY A 326 -9.51 27.32 7.52
CA GLY A 326 -8.24 26.85 6.99
C GLY A 326 -7.26 26.35 8.07
N MET A 327 -7.21 27.07 9.22
CA MET A 327 -6.37 26.61 10.34
C MET A 327 -6.91 25.35 11.01
N GLY A 328 -8.23 25.21 11.11
CA GLY A 328 -8.87 23.98 11.60
C GLY A 328 -8.58 22.77 10.72
N GLY A 329 -8.75 22.92 9.41
CA GLY A 329 -8.45 21.87 8.44
C GLY A 329 -6.98 21.42 8.53
N ASN A 330 -6.04 22.39 8.54
CA ASN A 330 -4.62 22.09 8.65
C ASN A 330 -4.27 21.35 9.97
N ALA A 331 -4.79 21.81 11.10
CA ALA A 331 -4.55 21.17 12.40
C ALA A 331 -5.17 19.78 12.46
N GLY A 332 -6.36 19.61 11.91
CA GLY A 332 -7.03 18.31 11.83
C GLY A 332 -6.24 17.32 10.98
N SER A 333 -5.77 17.71 9.81
CA SER A 333 -4.92 16.88 8.94
C SER A 333 -3.60 16.50 9.60
N GLN A 334 -2.98 17.40 10.39
CA GLN A 334 -1.77 17.04 11.15
C GLN A 334 -2.04 15.95 12.19
N THR A 335 -3.11 16.05 12.97
CA THR A 335 -3.48 15.02 13.94
C THR A 335 -3.84 13.70 13.25
N GLN A 336 -4.61 13.76 12.16
CA GLN A 336 -4.99 12.62 11.34
C GLN A 336 -3.76 11.89 10.79
N SER A 337 -2.81 12.58 10.16
CA SER A 337 -1.61 11.96 9.58
C SER A 337 -0.76 11.22 10.63
N ILE A 338 -0.66 11.77 11.84
CA ILE A 338 0.04 11.13 12.95
C ILE A 338 -0.70 9.83 13.36
N LEU A 339 -2.02 9.87 13.38
CA LEU A 339 -2.82 8.76 13.87
C LEU A 339 -2.96 7.63 12.84
N VAL A 340 -3.16 7.94 11.55
CA VAL A 340 -3.15 6.96 10.46
C VAL A 340 -1.84 6.20 10.48
N ARG A 341 -0.71 6.90 10.50
CA ARG A 341 0.61 6.28 10.66
C ARG A 341 0.73 5.40 11.92
N GLN A 342 0.13 5.81 13.04
CA GLN A 342 0.17 5.03 14.28
C GLN A 342 -0.66 3.75 14.14
N ILE A 343 -1.82 3.80 13.50
CA ILE A 343 -2.69 2.64 13.26
C ILE A 343 -2.01 1.65 12.31
N ALA A 344 -1.34 2.13 11.26
CA ALA A 344 -0.57 1.30 10.35
C ALA A 344 0.55 0.51 11.06
N THR A 345 1.18 1.09 12.10
CA THR A 345 2.28 0.45 12.82
C THR A 345 1.86 -0.35 14.07
N ASP A 346 0.81 0.05 14.77
CA ASP A 346 0.33 -0.60 16.02
C ASP A 346 -1.16 -0.31 16.20
N LYS A 347 -1.94 -1.32 16.58
CA LYS A 347 -3.39 -1.16 16.81
C LYS A 347 -3.64 -0.13 17.92
N VAL A 348 -4.38 0.92 17.58
CA VAL A 348 -4.78 1.98 18.50
C VAL A 348 -6.05 1.55 19.26
N ASP A 349 -5.97 1.46 20.57
CA ASP A 349 -7.14 1.23 21.44
C ASP A 349 -7.47 2.52 22.19
N PHE A 350 -8.69 3.04 22.01
CA PHE A 350 -9.15 4.26 22.67
C PHE A 350 -8.98 4.22 24.19
N LYS A 351 -9.12 3.04 24.82
CA LYS A 351 -8.91 2.90 26.28
C LYS A 351 -7.46 2.98 26.68
N ARG A 352 -6.56 2.40 25.89
CA ARG A 352 -5.11 2.43 26.11
C ARG A 352 -4.56 3.83 25.82
N ASP A 353 -5.03 4.43 24.72
CA ASP A 353 -4.46 5.64 24.14
C ASP A 353 -5.20 6.93 24.51
N TRP A 354 -6.07 6.86 25.55
CA TRP A 354 -6.81 8.00 26.07
C TRP A 354 -5.94 9.22 26.40
N LYS A 355 -4.70 8.99 26.87
CA LYS A 355 -3.76 10.08 27.17
C LYS A 355 -3.36 10.84 25.92
N SER A 356 -3.20 10.14 24.78
CA SER A 356 -2.89 10.75 23.48
C SER A 356 -4.07 11.58 22.98
N PHE A 357 -5.29 11.07 23.11
CA PHE A 357 -6.49 11.84 22.80
C PHE A 357 -6.59 13.14 23.59
N VAL A 358 -6.39 13.07 24.92
CA VAL A 358 -6.41 14.27 25.77
C VAL A 358 -5.28 15.24 25.43
N LYS A 359 -4.10 14.73 25.07
CA LYS A 359 -2.98 15.52 24.58
C LYS A 359 -3.35 16.32 23.33
N GLU A 360 -4.05 15.73 22.35
CA GLU A 360 -4.49 16.43 21.14
C GLU A 360 -5.47 17.58 21.46
N ILE A 361 -6.37 17.38 22.42
CA ILE A 361 -7.25 18.48 22.89
C ILE A 361 -6.42 19.62 23.47
N PHE A 362 -5.43 19.34 24.33
CA PHE A 362 -4.56 20.36 24.91
C PHE A 362 -3.71 21.07 23.84
N LEU A 363 -3.22 20.34 22.85
CA LEU A 363 -2.53 20.91 21.70
C LEU A 363 -3.45 21.87 20.93
N GLY A 364 -4.71 21.48 20.74
CA GLY A 364 -5.74 22.34 20.12
C GLY A 364 -5.91 23.66 20.90
N VAL A 365 -5.97 23.60 22.23
CA VAL A 365 -6.07 24.81 23.08
C VAL A 365 -4.82 25.67 22.96
N ILE A 366 -3.63 25.11 23.05
CA ILE A 366 -2.36 25.85 22.99
C ILE A 366 -2.17 26.49 21.60
N ASN A 367 -2.27 25.68 20.56
CA ASN A 367 -2.13 26.13 19.17
C ASN A 367 -3.23 27.13 18.80
N GLY A 368 -4.47 26.89 19.24
CA GLY A 368 -5.60 27.80 19.06
C GLY A 368 -5.39 29.12 19.73
N THR A 369 -4.80 29.16 20.94
CA THR A 369 -4.48 30.38 21.65
C THR A 369 -3.40 31.18 20.90
N VAL A 370 -2.31 30.52 20.50
CA VAL A 370 -1.19 31.24 19.83
C VAL A 370 -1.66 31.77 18.46
N ASN A 371 -2.25 30.92 17.61
CA ASN A 371 -2.74 31.35 16.29
C ASN A 371 -3.89 32.36 16.41
N GLY A 372 -4.77 32.16 17.39
CA GLY A 372 -5.87 33.09 17.69
C GLY A 372 -5.38 34.46 18.11
N LEU A 373 -4.38 34.56 18.97
CA LEU A 373 -3.79 35.86 19.39
C LEU A 373 -3.12 36.56 18.22
N ILE A 374 -2.34 35.86 17.41
CA ILE A 374 -1.71 36.44 16.21
C ILE A 374 -2.77 37.00 15.26
N THR A 375 -3.79 36.19 14.96
CA THR A 375 -4.89 36.56 14.08
C THR A 375 -5.68 37.75 14.68
N ALA A 376 -5.97 37.73 15.98
CA ALA A 376 -6.69 38.80 16.66
C ALA A 376 -5.96 40.13 16.59
N ILE A 377 -4.64 40.16 16.78
CA ILE A 377 -3.83 41.39 16.63
C ILE A 377 -4.01 41.97 15.23
N ILE A 378 -3.92 41.14 14.20
CA ILE A 378 -4.11 41.56 12.80
C ILE A 378 -5.54 42.07 12.59
N VAL A 379 -6.55 41.34 13.07
CA VAL A 379 -7.96 41.75 12.99
C VAL A 379 -8.24 43.07 13.68
N ILE A 380 -7.68 43.27 14.87
CA ILE A 380 -7.85 44.54 15.61
C ILE A 380 -7.22 45.71 14.84
N ILE A 381 -6.05 45.53 14.26
CA ILE A 381 -5.38 46.55 13.44
C ILE A 381 -6.20 46.91 12.20
N LEU A 382 -6.70 45.89 11.49
CA LEU A 382 -7.43 46.05 10.23
C LEU A 382 -8.82 46.67 10.43
N TYR A 383 -9.57 46.09 11.40
CA TYR A 383 -10.99 46.46 11.58
C TYR A 383 -11.24 47.38 12.76
N ARG A 384 -10.23 47.71 13.56
CA ARG A 384 -10.28 48.60 14.74
C ARG A 384 -11.36 48.20 15.77
N ASN A 385 -11.67 46.92 15.85
CA ASN A 385 -12.64 46.38 16.79
C ASN A 385 -11.99 45.29 17.67
N VAL A 386 -11.84 45.60 18.96
CA VAL A 386 -11.21 44.72 19.95
C VAL A 386 -12.08 43.48 20.23
N PHE A 387 -13.41 43.65 20.26
CA PHE A 387 -14.32 42.51 20.48
C PHE A 387 -14.25 41.51 19.36
N LEU A 388 -14.13 41.95 18.11
CA LEU A 388 -13.92 41.05 16.96
C LEU A 388 -12.64 40.23 17.13
N GLY A 389 -11.55 40.84 17.62
CA GLY A 389 -10.32 40.14 17.96
C GLY A 389 -10.53 39.09 19.06
N VAL A 390 -11.25 39.41 20.14
CA VAL A 390 -11.54 38.46 21.24
C VAL A 390 -12.35 37.27 20.74
N ILE A 391 -13.40 37.51 19.96
CA ILE A 391 -14.21 36.45 19.37
C ILE A 391 -13.35 35.55 18.46
N THR A 392 -12.45 36.13 17.69
CA THR A 392 -11.51 35.38 16.82
C THR A 392 -10.61 34.45 17.64
N VAL A 393 -10.07 34.90 18.79
CA VAL A 393 -9.27 34.00 19.67
C VAL A 393 -10.10 32.83 20.16
N ILE A 394 -11.29 33.10 20.70
CA ILE A 394 -12.15 32.04 21.27
C ILE A 394 -12.56 31.04 20.18
N ALA A 395 -12.92 31.53 19.00
CA ALA A 395 -13.30 30.69 17.87
C ALA A 395 -12.12 29.87 17.35
N MET A 396 -10.91 30.45 17.29
CA MET A 396 -9.72 29.72 16.88
C MET A 396 -9.40 28.57 17.86
N ILE A 397 -9.46 28.82 19.16
CA ILE A 397 -9.29 27.80 20.18
C ILE A 397 -10.34 26.70 19.99
N GLY A 398 -11.62 27.08 19.87
CA GLY A 398 -12.70 26.13 19.67
C GLY A 398 -12.52 25.27 18.43
N ASN A 399 -12.15 25.88 17.31
CA ASN A 399 -11.96 25.15 16.05
C ASN A 399 -10.74 24.21 16.08
N LEU A 400 -9.62 24.64 16.68
CA LEU A 400 -8.44 23.76 16.80
C LEU A 400 -8.65 22.61 17.80
N VAL A 401 -9.49 22.82 18.83
CA VAL A 401 -9.94 21.72 19.70
C VAL A 401 -10.82 20.72 18.91
N VAL A 402 -11.75 21.22 18.10
CA VAL A 402 -12.55 20.36 17.19
C VAL A 402 -11.63 19.58 16.25
N ALA A 403 -10.63 20.24 15.67
CA ALA A 403 -9.63 19.63 14.80
C ALA A 403 -8.89 18.45 15.49
N GLY A 404 -8.42 18.66 16.72
CA GLY A 404 -7.77 17.60 17.51
C GLY A 404 -8.70 16.46 17.87
N ILE A 405 -9.96 16.75 18.21
CA ILE A 405 -10.97 15.72 18.53
C ILE A 405 -11.29 14.87 17.28
N PHE A 406 -11.64 15.51 16.17
CA PHE A 406 -12.06 14.78 14.97
C PHE A 406 -10.88 14.16 14.22
N GLY A 407 -9.71 14.82 14.21
CA GLY A 407 -8.48 14.26 13.66
C GLY A 407 -8.05 13.00 14.39
N PHE A 408 -8.38 12.84 15.67
CA PHE A 408 -8.15 11.61 16.44
C PHE A 408 -9.29 10.60 16.29
N LEU A 409 -10.54 11.01 16.44
CA LEU A 409 -11.66 10.08 16.51
C LEU A 409 -12.01 9.46 15.15
N VAL A 410 -11.91 10.22 14.04
CA VAL A 410 -12.35 9.74 12.73
C VAL A 410 -11.57 8.52 12.29
N PRO A 411 -10.21 8.52 12.25
CA PRO A 411 -9.44 7.33 11.88
C PRO A 411 -9.71 6.13 12.80
N VAL A 412 -9.77 6.33 14.13
CA VAL A 412 -10.05 5.25 15.10
C VAL A 412 -11.45 4.65 14.92
N ILE A 413 -12.43 5.46 14.54
CA ILE A 413 -13.78 4.97 14.27
C ILE A 413 -13.81 4.15 12.98
N LEU A 414 -13.15 4.61 11.92
CA LEU A 414 -13.05 3.90 10.64
C LEU A 414 -12.38 2.55 10.82
N ASP A 415 -11.21 2.49 11.46
CA ASP A 415 -10.50 1.25 11.80
C ASP A 415 -11.40 0.27 12.56
N LYS A 416 -12.14 0.76 13.56
CA LYS A 416 -13.04 -0.08 14.34
C LYS A 416 -14.21 -0.67 13.54
N PHE A 417 -14.64 0.00 12.47
CA PHE A 417 -15.66 -0.51 11.55
C PHE A 417 -15.08 -1.37 10.42
N GLY A 418 -13.76 -1.61 10.42
CA GLY A 418 -13.08 -2.37 9.38
C GLY A 418 -12.95 -1.61 8.06
N ALA A 419 -13.04 -0.28 8.12
CA ALA A 419 -12.74 0.60 7.00
C ALA A 419 -11.33 1.16 7.17
N ASP A 420 -10.61 1.32 6.06
CA ASP A 420 -9.28 1.87 6.09
C ASP A 420 -9.29 3.29 6.69
N PRO A 421 -8.47 3.56 7.72
CA PRO A 421 -8.41 4.88 8.34
C PRO A 421 -7.80 5.97 7.44
N ALA A 422 -7.02 5.63 6.40
CA ALA A 422 -6.51 6.58 5.42
C ALA A 422 -7.63 7.06 4.49
N VAL A 423 -8.53 6.15 4.12
CA VAL A 423 -9.68 6.43 3.23
C VAL A 423 -10.60 7.46 3.87
N SER A 424 -10.90 8.51 3.14
CA SER A 424 -11.93 9.50 3.50
C SER A 424 -11.75 10.25 4.82
N SER A 425 -10.77 9.89 5.68
CA SER A 425 -10.58 10.55 6.98
C SER A 425 -10.44 12.07 6.85
N SER A 426 -9.73 12.55 5.83
CA SER A 426 -9.52 13.99 5.59
C SER A 426 -10.82 14.71 5.28
N ILE A 427 -11.75 14.10 4.55
CA ILE A 427 -13.06 14.67 4.19
C ILE A 427 -13.90 14.88 5.45
N PHE A 428 -13.96 13.88 6.34
CA PHE A 428 -14.73 13.98 7.58
C PHE A 428 -14.14 14.98 8.55
N VAL A 429 -12.80 15.00 8.67
CA VAL A 429 -12.09 15.95 9.55
C VAL A 429 -12.29 17.38 9.08
N THR A 430 -12.10 17.65 7.78
CA THR A 430 -12.30 18.96 7.19
C THR A 430 -13.76 19.42 7.32
N THR A 431 -14.71 18.50 7.06
CA THR A 431 -16.13 18.80 7.23
C THR A 431 -16.47 19.19 8.66
N ALA A 432 -15.97 18.45 9.64
CA ALA A 432 -16.21 18.75 11.04
C ALA A 432 -15.62 20.12 11.45
N THR A 433 -14.38 20.42 11.02
CA THR A 433 -13.74 21.71 11.32
C THR A 433 -14.41 22.88 10.63
N ASP A 434 -14.92 22.70 9.40
CA ASP A 434 -15.62 23.74 8.67
C ASP A 434 -17.01 24.01 9.30
N VAL A 435 -17.81 22.97 9.46
CA VAL A 435 -19.18 23.11 9.99
C VAL A 435 -19.17 23.62 11.42
N LEU A 436 -18.39 22.98 12.31
CA LEU A 436 -18.33 23.39 13.72
C LEU A 436 -17.52 24.65 13.92
N GLY A 437 -16.46 24.87 13.15
CA GLY A 437 -15.66 26.08 13.17
C GLY A 437 -16.48 27.32 12.78
N PHE A 438 -17.23 27.25 11.68
CA PHE A 438 -18.18 28.31 11.29
C PHE A 438 -19.28 28.50 12.32
N PHE A 439 -19.85 27.40 12.84
CA PHE A 439 -20.90 27.48 13.85
C PHE A 439 -20.40 28.17 15.13
N ILE A 440 -19.23 27.83 15.63
CA ILE A 440 -18.63 28.45 16.82
C ILE A 440 -18.35 29.92 16.54
N PHE A 441 -17.68 30.24 15.44
CA PHE A 441 -17.28 31.62 15.14
C PHE A 441 -18.48 32.52 14.88
N LEU A 442 -19.36 32.15 13.99
CA LEU A 442 -20.53 32.96 13.63
C LEU A 442 -21.57 32.97 14.74
N GLY A 443 -21.69 31.88 15.50
CA GLY A 443 -22.53 31.81 16.69
C GLY A 443 -22.08 32.78 17.76
N LEU A 444 -20.77 32.84 18.07
CA LEU A 444 -20.19 33.86 18.98
C LEU A 444 -20.43 35.26 18.44
N ALA A 445 -20.18 35.51 17.16
CA ALA A 445 -20.40 36.81 16.53
C ALA A 445 -21.89 37.23 16.61
N ASN A 446 -22.84 36.31 16.45
CA ASN A 446 -24.27 36.57 16.56
C ASN A 446 -24.67 36.94 18.00
N ILE A 447 -24.14 36.21 19.01
CA ILE A 447 -24.41 36.48 20.44
C ILE A 447 -23.89 37.89 20.84
N PHE A 448 -22.69 38.22 20.38
CA PHE A 448 -22.02 39.48 20.70
C PHE A 448 -22.20 40.58 19.63
N LEU A 449 -23.18 40.42 18.73
CA LEU A 449 -23.43 41.34 17.63
C LEU A 449 -23.53 42.83 18.06
N PRO A 450 -24.21 43.19 19.18
CA PRO A 450 -24.26 44.57 19.63
C PRO A 450 -22.90 45.19 20.00
N MET A 451 -21.88 44.37 20.23
CA MET A 451 -20.52 44.85 20.54
C MET A 451 -19.63 44.91 19.29
N LEU A 452 -20.10 44.34 18.17
CA LEU A 452 -19.40 44.32 16.90
C LEU A 452 -19.82 45.47 15.97
N ILE A 453 -21.01 45.94 16.14
CA ILE A 453 -21.58 47.12 15.45
C ILE A 453 -21.27 48.38 16.27
#